data_5bbd7de8af9978c9b4a39c7bf78e42dc
#
_entry.id   5bbd7de8af9978c9b4a39c7bf78e42dc
#
_cell.length_a   1.000
_cell.length_b   1.000
_cell.length_c   1.000
_cell.angle_alpha   90.00
_cell.angle_beta   90.00
_cell.angle_gamma   90.00
#
_symmetry.space_group_name_H-M   'P 1'
#
loop_
_entity.id
_entity.type
_entity.pdbx_description
1 polymer ?
#
loop_
_entity_poly.entity_id
_entity_poly.type
_entity_poly.pdbx_seq_one_letter_code
_entity_poly.pdbx_strand_id
1 'polypeptide(L)'
;IKASTTCKRGSKNCKSMSGTSIQRTRRGESLAALLKKEGISHSTVLNAIASTPRELFLPVALHHQAYHNTALPIGQGQTISQPYTVARMTEILLSGQHPLDNVLEIGTGSGYQSAILAQVFKHVYSVERIKSLQFQAKRRLQKLDLHNVSMKHGDGWEGWPSKGKYHAIIVTAAASHLPEKLLPQLEDGGQLVIPVGTSQ
;
A
#
# COMPACT_ATOMS: atom_id res chain seq x y z
N ILE A 1 -5.56 57.72 -20.15
CA ILE A 1 -4.27 57.44 -20.85
C ILE A 1 -3.96 55.94 -20.59
N LYS A 2 -4.02 55.13 -21.67
CA LYS A 2 -3.72 53.70 -21.67
C LYS A 2 -2.22 53.53 -21.69
N ALA A 3 -1.72 52.59 -20.88
CA ALA A 3 -0.39 51.99 -21.11
C ALA A 3 -0.52 50.48 -21.01
N SER A 4 -0.43 49.83 -22.16
CA SER A 4 -0.26 48.39 -22.31
C SER A 4 1.18 48.02 -22.05
N THR A 5 1.40 46.98 -21.22
CA THR A 5 2.72 46.36 -21.11
C THR A 5 2.62 44.89 -21.44
N THR A 6 3.10 44.55 -22.62
CA THR A 6 3.33 43.21 -23.15
C THR A 6 4.41 42.50 -22.35
N CYS A 7 4.05 41.38 -21.74
CA CYS A 7 5.03 40.48 -21.12
C CYS A 7 5.57 39.49 -22.15
N LYS A 8 6.86 39.56 -22.41
CA LYS A 8 7.60 38.66 -23.32
C LYS A 8 7.73 37.26 -22.73
N ARG A 9 7.39 36.25 -23.52
CA ARG A 9 7.64 34.84 -23.24
C ARG A 9 9.15 34.56 -23.19
N GLY A 10 9.63 34.14 -22.04
CA GLY A 10 10.92 33.50 -21.87
C GLY A 10 10.73 32.03 -21.55
N SER A 11 11.00 31.16 -22.52
CA SER A 11 11.02 29.70 -22.34
C SER A 11 12.17 29.33 -21.40
N LYS A 12 11.88 28.82 -20.24
CA LYS A 12 12.84 28.04 -19.46
C LYS A 12 12.34 26.60 -19.39
N ASN A 13 13.04 25.73 -20.11
CA ASN A 13 12.93 24.27 -20.01
C ASN A 13 13.01 23.83 -18.53
N CYS A 14 11.88 23.63 -17.92
CA CYS A 14 11.79 22.85 -16.71
C CYS A 14 11.76 21.37 -17.16
N LYS A 15 12.93 20.70 -17.13
CA LYS A 15 13.00 19.25 -17.22
C LYS A 15 12.22 18.70 -16.04
N SER A 16 10.98 18.27 -16.28
CA SER A 16 10.22 17.46 -15.36
C SER A 16 10.98 16.14 -15.20
N MET A 17 11.54 15.92 -14.02
CA MET A 17 11.97 14.59 -13.61
C MET A 17 10.70 13.73 -13.64
N SER A 18 10.62 12.81 -14.62
CA SER A 18 9.51 11.90 -14.78
C SER A 18 9.51 10.90 -13.64
N GLY A 19 8.90 11.27 -12.53
CA GLY A 19 8.43 10.31 -11.54
C GLY A 19 7.36 9.45 -12.22
N THR A 20 7.43 8.13 -12.05
CA THR A 20 6.40 7.23 -12.53
C THR A 20 5.17 7.46 -11.65
N SER A 21 4.28 8.34 -12.08
CA SER A 21 3.03 8.60 -11.36
C SER A 21 2.14 7.36 -11.38
N ILE A 22 1.33 7.18 -10.32
CA ILE A 22 0.31 6.13 -10.28
C ILE A 22 -0.68 6.38 -11.41
N GLN A 23 -0.69 5.47 -12.38
CA GLN A 23 -1.59 5.52 -13.53
C GLN A 23 -2.12 4.12 -13.84
N ARG A 24 -3.37 4.04 -14.25
CA ARG A 24 -3.96 2.79 -14.71
C ARG A 24 -3.17 2.22 -15.87
N THR A 25 -2.85 0.93 -15.77
CA THR A 25 -2.20 0.18 -16.83
C THR A 25 -3.14 -0.89 -17.34
N ARG A 26 -3.04 -1.27 -18.63
CA ARG A 26 -3.83 -2.36 -19.21
C ARG A 26 -3.72 -3.66 -18.41
N ARG A 27 -2.52 -3.98 -17.90
CA ARG A 27 -2.28 -5.18 -17.07
C ARG A 27 -2.95 -5.06 -15.69
N GLY A 28 -2.87 -3.89 -15.06
CA GLY A 28 -3.55 -3.60 -13.79
C GLY A 28 -5.08 -3.65 -13.93
N GLU A 29 -5.63 -3.11 -15.02
CA GLU A 29 -7.06 -3.19 -15.30
C GLU A 29 -7.54 -4.63 -15.53
N SER A 30 -6.74 -5.45 -16.22
CA SER A 30 -7.03 -6.88 -16.41
C SER A 30 -7.03 -7.64 -15.08
N LEU A 31 -6.06 -7.33 -14.18
CA LEU A 31 -6.03 -7.90 -12.84
C LEU A 31 -7.25 -7.46 -12.02
N ALA A 32 -7.59 -6.17 -12.00
CA ALA A 32 -8.76 -5.69 -11.28
C ALA A 32 -10.07 -6.31 -11.79
N ALA A 33 -10.20 -6.51 -13.11
CA ALA A 33 -11.34 -7.20 -13.71
C ALA A 33 -11.42 -8.68 -13.29
N LEU A 34 -10.28 -9.38 -13.18
CA LEU A 34 -10.21 -10.73 -12.63
C LEU A 34 -10.69 -10.76 -11.18
N LEU A 35 -10.14 -9.87 -10.32
CA LEU A 35 -10.50 -9.82 -8.90
C LEU A 35 -11.97 -9.47 -8.68
N LYS A 36 -12.55 -8.63 -9.56
CA LYS A 36 -13.99 -8.35 -9.55
C LYS A 36 -14.82 -9.61 -9.82
N LYS A 37 -14.39 -10.45 -10.77
CA LYS A 37 -15.05 -11.76 -11.03
C LYS A 37 -14.91 -12.72 -9.87
N GLU A 38 -13.84 -12.62 -9.10
CA GLU A 38 -13.58 -13.42 -7.88
C GLU A 38 -14.30 -12.87 -6.63
N GLY A 39 -15.09 -11.80 -6.77
CA GLY A 39 -15.97 -11.31 -5.70
C GLY A 39 -15.49 -10.03 -4.99
N ILE A 40 -14.41 -9.39 -5.42
CA ILE A 40 -14.06 -8.05 -4.92
C ILE A 40 -15.01 -7.03 -5.53
N SER A 41 -15.74 -6.31 -4.70
CA SER A 41 -16.81 -5.39 -5.13
C SER A 41 -16.47 -3.91 -4.96
N HIS A 42 -15.58 -3.57 -4.02
CA HIS A 42 -15.29 -2.19 -3.65
C HIS A 42 -14.49 -1.46 -4.75
N SER A 43 -15.11 -0.46 -5.37
CA SER A 43 -14.56 0.24 -6.54
C SER A 43 -13.22 0.93 -6.24
N THR A 44 -13.05 1.54 -5.04
CA THR A 44 -11.80 2.19 -4.65
C THR A 44 -10.65 1.18 -4.59
N VAL A 45 -10.89 -0.04 -4.06
CA VAL A 45 -9.89 -1.11 -4.00
C VAL A 45 -9.50 -1.55 -5.41
N LEU A 46 -10.48 -1.81 -6.28
CA LEU A 46 -10.22 -2.20 -7.67
C LEU A 46 -9.47 -1.11 -8.44
N ASN A 47 -9.78 0.16 -8.19
CA ASN A 47 -9.06 1.29 -8.78
C ASN A 47 -7.60 1.36 -8.31
N ALA A 48 -7.34 1.18 -7.01
CA ALA A 48 -6.00 1.15 -6.46
C ALA A 48 -5.16 0.00 -7.04
N ILE A 49 -5.75 -1.20 -7.17
CA ILE A 49 -5.10 -2.35 -7.83
C ILE A 49 -4.78 -2.04 -9.30
N ALA A 50 -5.74 -1.47 -10.05
CA ALA A 50 -5.55 -1.15 -11.47
C ALA A 50 -4.46 -0.10 -11.71
N SER A 51 -4.26 0.80 -10.75
CA SER A 51 -3.33 1.93 -10.87
C SER A 51 -1.93 1.63 -10.33
N THR A 52 -1.77 0.58 -9.51
CA THR A 52 -0.48 0.27 -8.89
C THR A 52 0.31 -0.71 -9.74
N PRO A 53 1.46 -0.31 -10.31
CA PRO A 53 2.30 -1.18 -11.13
C PRO A 53 2.99 -2.25 -10.27
N ARG A 54 2.35 -3.41 -10.13
CA ARG A 54 2.77 -4.48 -9.21
C ARG A 54 4.18 -5.01 -9.51
N GLU A 55 4.63 -4.99 -10.77
CA GLU A 55 5.98 -5.39 -11.15
C GLU A 55 7.09 -4.60 -10.44
N LEU A 56 6.83 -3.34 -10.07
CA LEU A 56 7.83 -2.52 -9.33
C LEU A 56 8.12 -3.06 -7.92
N PHE A 57 7.26 -3.92 -7.40
CA PHE A 57 7.38 -4.51 -6.07
C PHE A 57 8.02 -5.91 -6.08
N LEU A 58 8.46 -6.37 -7.24
CA LEU A 58 9.01 -7.70 -7.48
C LEU A 58 10.44 -7.63 -8.03
N PRO A 59 11.25 -8.70 -7.83
CA PRO A 59 12.48 -8.88 -8.59
C PRO A 59 12.21 -8.92 -10.10
N VAL A 60 13.12 -8.36 -10.92
CA VAL A 60 12.97 -8.27 -12.38
C VAL A 60 12.66 -9.63 -13.03
N ALA A 61 13.29 -10.70 -12.55
CA ALA A 61 13.05 -12.06 -13.03
C ALA A 61 11.58 -12.51 -12.92
N LEU A 62 10.80 -11.91 -12.03
CA LEU A 62 9.41 -12.26 -11.77
C LEU A 62 8.40 -11.27 -12.39
N HIS A 63 8.85 -10.26 -13.14
CA HIS A 63 7.95 -9.27 -13.74
C HIS A 63 6.93 -9.88 -14.71
N HIS A 64 7.26 -11.00 -15.37
CA HIS A 64 6.33 -11.71 -16.25
C HIS A 64 5.14 -12.32 -15.49
N GLN A 65 5.29 -12.62 -14.19
CA GLN A 65 4.25 -13.16 -13.32
C GLN A 65 3.56 -12.10 -12.45
N ALA A 66 3.98 -10.84 -12.54
CA ALA A 66 3.56 -9.79 -11.62
C ALA A 66 2.03 -9.61 -11.51
N TYR A 67 1.29 -9.91 -12.57
CA TYR A 67 -0.16 -9.75 -12.62
C TYR A 67 -0.94 -11.06 -12.54
N HIS A 68 -0.26 -12.18 -12.23
CA HIS A 68 -0.95 -13.41 -11.86
C HIS A 68 -1.51 -13.28 -10.44
N ASN A 69 -2.68 -13.87 -10.20
CA ASN A 69 -3.31 -13.86 -8.87
C ASN A 69 -2.66 -14.90 -7.95
N THR A 70 -1.38 -14.71 -7.65
CA THR A 70 -0.57 -15.59 -6.80
C THR A 70 0.43 -14.80 -5.96
N ALA A 71 0.85 -15.39 -4.83
CA ALA A 71 1.97 -14.90 -4.03
C ALA A 71 3.29 -15.21 -4.75
N LEU A 72 4.27 -14.32 -4.63
CA LEU A 72 5.59 -14.45 -5.28
C LEU A 72 6.70 -14.08 -4.30
N PRO A 73 7.89 -14.72 -4.40
CA PRO A 73 9.00 -14.42 -3.50
C PRO A 73 9.60 -13.03 -3.76
N ILE A 74 9.96 -12.34 -2.67
CA ILE A 74 10.62 -11.01 -2.71
C ILE A 74 12.01 -11.01 -2.06
N GLY A 75 12.53 -12.20 -1.73
CA GLY A 75 13.77 -12.37 -0.98
C GLY A 75 13.53 -12.37 0.53
N GLN A 76 14.61 -12.61 1.29
CA GLN A 76 14.58 -12.68 2.76
C GLN A 76 13.56 -13.70 3.33
N GLY A 77 13.23 -14.74 2.58
CA GLY A 77 12.18 -15.70 2.97
C GLY A 77 10.78 -15.12 3.00
N GLN A 78 10.56 -13.96 2.39
CA GLN A 78 9.26 -13.27 2.36
C GLN A 78 8.64 -13.30 0.97
N THR A 79 7.33 -13.07 0.92
CA THR A 79 6.56 -13.01 -0.33
C THR A 79 5.76 -11.71 -0.43
N ILE A 80 5.51 -11.25 -1.64
CA ILE A 80 4.40 -10.33 -1.91
C ILE A 80 3.11 -11.15 -1.88
N SER A 81 2.12 -10.70 -1.13
CA SER A 81 0.84 -11.40 -1.00
C SER A 81 0.12 -11.52 -2.36
N GLN A 82 -0.69 -12.56 -2.50
CA GLN A 82 -1.59 -12.73 -3.63
C GLN A 82 -2.47 -11.48 -3.81
N PRO A 83 -2.67 -10.98 -5.04
CA PRO A 83 -3.51 -9.80 -5.30
C PRO A 83 -4.92 -9.90 -4.71
N TYR A 84 -5.56 -11.06 -4.76
CA TYR A 84 -6.85 -11.27 -4.13
C TYR A 84 -6.82 -11.04 -2.62
N THR A 85 -5.80 -11.56 -1.94
CA THR A 85 -5.63 -11.37 -0.49
C THR A 85 -5.46 -9.88 -0.14
N VAL A 86 -4.62 -9.16 -0.88
CA VAL A 86 -4.43 -7.71 -0.72
C VAL A 86 -5.75 -6.96 -0.90
N ALA A 87 -6.47 -7.25 -1.99
CA ALA A 87 -7.74 -6.61 -2.29
C ALA A 87 -8.81 -6.93 -1.22
N ARG A 88 -8.94 -8.20 -0.82
CA ARG A 88 -9.94 -8.64 0.16
C ARG A 88 -9.70 -8.05 1.54
N MET A 89 -8.46 -8.06 2.02
CA MET A 89 -8.12 -7.45 3.31
C MET A 89 -8.38 -5.94 3.31
N THR A 90 -8.04 -5.25 2.21
CA THR A 90 -8.33 -3.82 2.06
C THR A 90 -9.84 -3.56 1.99
N GLU A 91 -10.60 -4.38 1.27
CA GLU A 91 -12.06 -4.28 1.18
C GLU A 91 -12.73 -4.47 2.54
N ILE A 92 -12.25 -5.42 3.35
CA ILE A 92 -12.73 -5.63 4.72
C ILE A 92 -12.44 -4.38 5.56
N LEU A 93 -11.25 -3.78 5.49
CA LEU A 93 -10.95 -2.53 6.20
C LEU A 93 -11.92 -1.40 5.83
N LEU A 94 -12.38 -1.36 4.58
CA LEU A 94 -13.30 -0.33 4.10
C LEU A 94 -14.77 -0.62 4.41
N SER A 95 -15.10 -1.80 4.89
CA SER A 95 -16.47 -2.15 5.32
C SER A 95 -16.85 -1.56 6.68
N GLY A 96 -15.87 -1.07 7.45
CA GLY A 96 -16.10 -0.37 8.72
C GLY A 96 -16.64 1.04 8.52
N GLN A 97 -17.33 1.57 9.55
CA GLN A 97 -17.86 2.94 9.55
C GLN A 97 -16.90 3.93 10.24
N HIS A 98 -15.60 3.73 10.08
CA HIS A 98 -14.56 4.60 10.63
C HIS A 98 -14.03 5.58 9.59
N PRO A 99 -13.45 6.72 10.00
CA PRO A 99 -12.74 7.62 9.09
C PRO A 99 -11.56 6.91 8.42
N LEU A 100 -11.21 7.36 7.21
CA LEU A 100 -10.05 6.85 6.45
C LEU A 100 -8.82 7.77 6.63
N ASP A 101 -8.62 8.30 7.84
CA ASP A 101 -7.54 9.25 8.10
C ASP A 101 -6.19 8.55 8.24
N ASN A 102 -6.13 7.46 9.04
CA ASN A 102 -4.88 6.76 9.26
C ASN A 102 -5.08 5.24 9.40
N VAL A 103 -4.10 4.51 8.91
CA VAL A 103 -4.01 3.06 9.03
C VAL A 103 -2.62 2.65 9.49
N LEU A 104 -2.54 1.66 10.38
CA LEU A 104 -1.30 0.99 10.75
C LEU A 104 -1.18 -0.34 9.98
N GLU A 105 -0.11 -0.50 9.25
CA GLU A 105 0.27 -1.74 8.57
C GLU A 105 1.40 -2.44 9.33
N ILE A 106 1.22 -3.70 9.64
CA ILE A 106 2.24 -4.57 10.22
C ILE A 106 2.74 -5.54 9.15
N GLY A 107 4.01 -5.39 8.77
CA GLY A 107 4.63 -6.16 7.69
C GLY A 107 4.62 -5.42 6.34
N THR A 108 5.50 -4.44 6.17
CA THR A 108 5.64 -3.69 4.91
C THR A 108 6.00 -4.59 3.72
N GLY A 109 6.93 -5.54 3.93
CA GLY A 109 7.41 -6.46 2.91
C GLY A 109 7.91 -5.74 1.66
N SER A 110 7.27 -5.99 0.52
CA SER A 110 7.59 -5.33 -0.76
C SER A 110 7.19 -3.86 -0.80
N GLY A 111 6.21 -3.43 0.03
CA GLY A 111 5.54 -2.14 -0.03
C GLY A 111 4.28 -2.10 -0.91
N TYR A 112 3.87 -3.23 -1.51
CA TYR A 112 2.70 -3.26 -2.40
C TYR A 112 1.40 -2.98 -1.67
N GLN A 113 1.16 -3.63 -0.50
CA GLN A 113 0.01 -3.34 0.33
C GLN A 113 0.03 -1.88 0.82
N SER A 114 1.20 -1.36 1.24
CA SER A 114 1.36 0.06 1.60
C SER A 114 0.95 1.00 0.47
N ALA A 115 1.31 0.67 -0.79
CA ALA A 115 0.95 1.47 -1.97
C ALA A 115 -0.57 1.46 -2.26
N ILE A 116 -1.24 0.35 -2.02
CA ILE A 116 -2.70 0.25 -2.12
C ILE A 116 -3.37 1.08 -1.02
N LEU A 117 -2.93 0.91 0.23
CA LEU A 117 -3.46 1.66 1.39
C LEU A 117 -3.26 3.17 1.24
N ALA A 118 -2.13 3.62 0.68
CA ALA A 118 -1.83 5.04 0.48
C ALA A 118 -2.78 5.74 -0.50
N GLN A 119 -3.48 4.99 -1.35
CA GLN A 119 -4.51 5.53 -2.25
C GLN A 119 -5.91 5.56 -1.62
N VAL A 120 -6.04 4.96 -0.44
CA VAL A 120 -7.33 4.79 0.26
C VAL A 120 -7.37 5.64 1.53
N PHE A 121 -6.29 5.63 2.31
CA PHE A 121 -6.17 6.36 3.57
C PHE A 121 -5.38 7.66 3.37
N LYS A 122 -5.70 8.69 4.17
CA LYS A 122 -4.95 9.94 4.16
C LYS A 122 -3.50 9.75 4.60
N HIS A 123 -3.24 8.82 5.55
CA HIS A 123 -1.89 8.48 6.00
C HIS A 123 -1.76 7.00 6.33
N VAL A 124 -0.64 6.40 5.92
CA VAL A 124 -0.26 5.02 6.22
C VAL A 124 0.97 5.02 7.13
N TYR A 125 0.88 4.32 8.24
CA TYR A 125 2.00 4.00 9.11
C TYR A 125 2.35 2.53 8.91
N SER A 126 3.58 2.21 8.56
CA SER A 126 3.99 0.84 8.24
C SER A 126 5.21 0.43 9.06
N VAL A 127 5.14 -0.74 9.69
CA VAL A 127 6.21 -1.30 10.53
C VAL A 127 6.78 -2.54 9.86
N GLU A 128 8.11 -2.58 9.69
CA GLU A 128 8.83 -3.69 9.05
C GLU A 128 10.03 -4.11 9.92
N ARG A 129 10.14 -5.41 10.20
CA ARG A 129 11.24 -5.96 11.00
C ARG A 129 12.52 -6.20 10.18
N ILE A 130 12.42 -6.31 8.86
CA ILE A 130 13.55 -6.57 7.97
C ILE A 130 14.00 -5.25 7.34
N LYS A 131 15.09 -4.70 7.83
CA LYS A 131 15.61 -3.38 7.43
C LYS A 131 15.82 -3.23 5.93
N SER A 132 16.31 -4.27 5.26
CA SER A 132 16.55 -4.26 3.81
C SER A 132 15.24 -4.16 3.01
N LEU A 133 14.17 -4.85 3.45
CA LEU A 133 12.84 -4.75 2.82
C LEU A 133 12.24 -3.36 3.03
N GLN A 134 12.29 -2.84 4.26
CA GLN A 134 11.82 -1.48 4.55
C GLN A 134 12.50 -0.44 3.65
N PHE A 135 13.82 -0.52 3.50
CA PHE A 135 14.58 0.40 2.65
C PHE A 135 14.15 0.32 1.18
N GLN A 136 14.00 -0.90 0.66
CA GLN A 136 13.54 -1.12 -0.72
C GLN A 136 12.10 -0.62 -0.93
N ALA A 137 11.19 -0.93 -0.01
CA ALA A 137 9.80 -0.48 -0.06
C ALA A 137 9.72 1.06 -0.07
N LYS A 138 10.46 1.74 0.80
CA LYS A 138 10.52 3.20 0.85
C LYS A 138 10.92 3.80 -0.50
N ARG A 139 11.96 3.25 -1.14
CA ARG A 139 12.42 3.70 -2.47
C ARG A 139 11.35 3.49 -3.56
N ARG A 140 10.61 2.37 -3.50
CA ARG A 140 9.54 2.08 -4.47
C ARG A 140 8.38 3.05 -4.31
N LEU A 141 7.95 3.32 -3.08
CA LEU A 141 6.88 4.28 -2.80
C LEU A 141 7.25 5.69 -3.21
N GLN A 142 8.49 6.12 -2.97
CA GLN A 142 8.99 7.42 -3.44
C GLN A 142 8.99 7.54 -4.96
N LYS A 143 9.34 6.47 -5.69
CA LYS A 143 9.26 6.46 -7.17
C LYS A 143 7.83 6.59 -7.69
N LEU A 144 6.85 6.17 -6.91
CA LEU A 144 5.42 6.26 -7.23
C LEU A 144 4.78 7.56 -6.72
N ASP A 145 5.58 8.49 -6.18
CA ASP A 145 5.12 9.77 -5.62
C ASP A 145 4.12 9.61 -4.45
N LEU A 146 4.25 8.49 -3.72
CA LEU A 146 3.45 8.20 -2.53
C LEU A 146 4.15 8.73 -1.28
N HIS A 147 3.82 9.95 -0.88
CA HIS A 147 4.45 10.66 0.23
C HIS A 147 3.69 10.52 1.57
N ASN A 148 2.49 9.96 1.54
CA ASN A 148 1.64 9.77 2.71
C ASN A 148 1.89 8.44 3.45
N VAL A 149 3.08 7.85 3.28
CA VAL A 149 3.50 6.62 3.96
C VAL A 149 4.69 6.90 4.87
N SER A 150 4.49 6.75 6.17
CA SER A 150 5.56 6.76 7.17
C SER A 150 5.99 5.32 7.50
N MET A 151 7.28 5.08 7.55
CA MET A 151 7.81 3.73 7.79
C MET A 151 8.70 3.69 9.02
N LYS A 152 8.55 2.63 9.83
CA LYS A 152 9.39 2.33 11.00
C LYS A 152 10.03 0.95 10.84
N HIS A 153 11.32 0.85 11.13
CA HIS A 153 11.99 -0.43 11.36
C HIS A 153 11.78 -0.86 12.81
N GLY A 154 11.26 -2.07 13.03
CA GLY A 154 11.01 -2.58 14.37
C GLY A 154 10.12 -3.82 14.38
N ASP A 155 9.86 -4.31 15.59
CA ASP A 155 8.91 -5.41 15.80
C ASP A 155 7.49 -4.93 15.54
N GLY A 156 6.81 -5.60 14.61
CA GLY A 156 5.42 -5.30 14.26
C GLY A 156 4.43 -5.52 15.41
N TRP A 157 4.70 -6.47 16.30
CA TRP A 157 3.85 -6.74 17.46
C TRP A 157 3.79 -5.59 18.47
N GLU A 158 4.80 -4.73 18.51
CA GLU A 158 4.80 -3.51 19.30
C GLU A 158 3.96 -2.39 18.64
N GLY A 159 3.64 -2.52 17.38
CA GLY A 159 2.97 -1.46 16.61
C GLY A 159 3.77 -0.15 16.58
N TRP A 160 3.03 0.97 16.60
CA TRP A 160 3.64 2.30 16.62
C TRP A 160 2.87 3.28 17.52
N PRO A 161 2.85 3.05 18.83
CA PRO A 161 2.00 3.81 19.77
C PRO A 161 2.31 5.30 19.83
N SER A 162 3.57 5.73 19.54
CA SER A 162 3.94 7.14 19.56
C SER A 162 3.32 8.00 18.45
N LYS A 163 2.62 7.38 17.48
CA LYS A 163 1.89 8.06 16.41
C LYS A 163 0.39 8.19 16.69
N GLY A 164 -0.04 7.76 17.85
CA GLY A 164 -1.43 7.82 18.28
C GLY A 164 -2.22 6.56 17.97
N LYS A 165 -3.52 6.66 18.09
CA LYS A 165 -4.45 5.60 17.73
C LYS A 165 -4.77 5.61 16.23
N TYR A 166 -5.17 4.46 15.72
CA TYR A 166 -5.44 4.25 14.31
C TYR A 166 -6.92 3.90 14.06
N HIS A 167 -7.48 4.44 13.00
CA HIS A 167 -8.83 4.08 12.56
C HIS A 167 -8.90 2.65 12.00
N ALA A 168 -7.78 2.17 11.45
CA ALA A 168 -7.67 0.81 10.97
C ALA A 168 -6.27 0.25 11.25
N ILE A 169 -6.19 -1.06 11.50
CA ILE A 169 -4.94 -1.81 11.61
C ILE A 169 -5.02 -3.02 10.70
N ILE A 170 -4.01 -3.23 9.88
CA ILE A 170 -3.87 -4.40 9.02
C ILE A 170 -2.58 -5.14 9.34
N VAL A 171 -2.66 -6.45 9.56
CA VAL A 171 -1.52 -7.34 9.75
C VAL A 171 -1.37 -8.19 8.49
N THR A 172 -0.26 -8.04 7.78
CA THR A 172 -0.02 -8.73 6.50
C THR A 172 0.78 -10.02 6.65
N ALA A 173 1.21 -10.33 7.87
CA ALA A 173 1.86 -11.59 8.21
C ALA A 173 0.87 -12.53 8.91
N ALA A 174 1.00 -13.84 8.65
CA ALA A 174 0.19 -14.83 9.38
C ALA A 174 0.50 -14.77 10.88
N ALA A 175 -0.55 -14.74 11.69
CA ALA A 175 -0.47 -14.72 13.14
C ALA A 175 -1.09 -15.98 13.74
N SER A 176 -0.42 -16.55 14.72
CA SER A 176 -0.95 -17.68 15.49
C SER A 176 -1.95 -17.25 16.57
N HIS A 177 -1.91 -15.99 16.96
CA HIS A 177 -2.77 -15.40 18.00
C HIS A 177 -3.00 -13.90 17.74
N LEU A 178 -4.02 -13.36 18.39
CA LEU A 178 -4.33 -11.93 18.31
C LEU A 178 -3.22 -11.12 19.00
N PRO A 179 -2.67 -10.09 18.35
CA PRO A 179 -1.63 -9.26 18.93
C PRO A 179 -2.22 -8.26 19.93
N GLU A 180 -2.22 -8.62 21.22
CA GLU A 180 -2.83 -7.84 22.30
C GLU A 180 -2.33 -6.39 22.37
N LYS A 181 -1.07 -6.14 22.05
CA LYS A 181 -0.47 -4.79 22.06
C LYS A 181 -0.97 -3.86 20.95
N LEU A 182 -1.59 -4.41 19.91
CA LEU A 182 -2.16 -3.60 18.83
C LEU A 182 -3.57 -3.08 19.17
N LEU A 183 -4.32 -3.81 19.99
CA LEU A 183 -5.70 -3.42 20.34
C LEU A 183 -5.80 -2.05 21.01
N PRO A 184 -4.93 -1.68 21.99
CA PRO A 184 -4.96 -0.35 22.59
C PRO A 184 -4.59 0.79 21.63
N GLN A 185 -4.00 0.47 20.47
CA GLN A 185 -3.63 1.44 19.43
C GLN A 185 -4.75 1.64 18.40
N LEU A 186 -5.85 0.90 18.52
CA LEU A 186 -7.03 1.08 17.68
C LEU A 186 -7.96 2.13 18.29
N GLU A 187 -8.52 3.01 17.46
CA GLU A 187 -9.57 3.94 17.87
C GLU A 187 -10.87 3.20 18.18
N ASP A 188 -11.73 3.80 19.00
CA ASP A 188 -13.07 3.26 19.26
C ASP A 188 -13.86 3.19 17.94
N GLY A 189 -14.40 2.02 17.64
CA GLY A 189 -15.05 1.76 16.35
C GLY A 189 -14.10 1.50 15.19
N GLY A 190 -12.79 1.50 15.43
CA GLY A 190 -11.77 1.15 14.44
C GLY A 190 -11.76 -0.34 14.10
N GLN A 191 -11.10 -0.70 13.02
CA GLN A 191 -11.12 -2.07 12.49
C GLN A 191 -9.73 -2.68 12.43
N LEU A 192 -9.58 -3.90 12.97
CA LEU A 192 -8.38 -4.74 12.84
C LEU A 192 -8.64 -5.87 11.85
N VAL A 193 -7.79 -5.98 10.83
CA VAL A 193 -7.80 -7.10 9.88
C VAL A 193 -6.49 -7.88 10.00
N ILE A 194 -6.60 -9.16 10.29
CA ILE A 194 -5.46 -10.06 10.51
C ILE A 194 -5.79 -11.46 9.96
N PRO A 195 -4.91 -12.06 9.15
CA PRO A 195 -5.08 -13.45 8.75
C PRO A 195 -4.71 -14.36 9.93
N VAL A 196 -5.68 -15.16 10.39
CA VAL A 196 -5.46 -16.16 11.44
C VAL A 196 -5.40 -17.54 10.78
N GLY A 197 -4.32 -18.28 11.02
CA GLY A 197 -4.14 -19.62 10.49
C GLY A 197 -2.82 -20.23 10.96
N THR A 198 -2.80 -21.55 11.07
CA THR A 198 -1.54 -22.30 11.20
C THR A 198 -0.88 -22.36 9.83
N SER A 199 0.41 -21.99 9.74
CA SER A 199 1.21 -22.31 8.56
C SER A 199 1.22 -23.83 8.36
N GLN A 200 0.58 -24.29 7.30
CA GLN A 200 0.77 -25.66 6.80
C GLN A 200 2.06 -25.74 6.01
#